data_1ecf02f033a55ee6bad65cb6ed913c5f
#
_entry.id   1ecf02f033a55ee6bad65cb6ed913c5f
#
_cell.length_a   1.000
_cell.length_b   1.000
_cell.length_c   1.000
_cell.angle_alpha   90.00
_cell.angle_beta   90.00
_cell.angle_gamma   90.00
#
_symmetry.space_group_name_H-M   'P 1'
#
loop_
_entity.id
_entity.type
_entity.pdbx_description
1 polymer ?
#
loop_
_entity_poly.entity_id
_entity_poly.type
_entity_poly.pdbx_seq_one_letter_code
_entity_poly.pdbx_strand_id
1 'polypeptide(L)'
;MTFLVLANFKSHKLEAEVTTWLSAVAPALAQSPRLKLLVAPSLLHLPASHTYLSTHPIPIDLVAQDVSPFPPGAYTGAINASQLKEYGVTYSLVGHSERRRYFHETHQDVANKVNELLSCGITPAICLSREDIVPQFAALSDDQQNKCIYCFEPPADIGGTTTAPLDVIKDTVAQIKNYTTAPVLYGGSVTPENVASLLTLPIDGVLVATASLDASSLTAIISTCSHAR
;
A
#
# COMPACT_ATOMS: atom_id res chain seq x y z
N MET A 1 8.29 14.94 -7.25
CA MET A 1 7.92 13.51 -7.11
C MET A 1 6.40 13.40 -7.03
N THR A 2 5.83 12.30 -7.51
CA THR A 2 4.39 12.02 -7.39
C THR A 2 4.11 11.51 -5.97
N PHE A 3 3.11 12.08 -5.30
CA PHE A 3 2.71 11.64 -3.96
C PHE A 3 1.81 10.40 -4.05
N LEU A 4 2.08 9.37 -3.25
CA LEU A 4 1.36 8.11 -3.29
C LEU A 4 0.26 8.10 -2.22
N VAL A 5 -0.96 7.74 -2.61
CA VAL A 5 -2.05 7.42 -1.67
C VAL A 5 -2.44 5.96 -1.92
N LEU A 6 -2.21 5.09 -0.93
CA LEU A 6 -2.53 3.67 -1.00
C LEU A 6 -3.77 3.39 -0.15
N ALA A 7 -4.89 3.05 -0.78
CA ALA A 7 -6.15 2.68 -0.13
C ALA A 7 -6.19 1.17 0.09
N ASN A 8 -6.10 0.72 1.35
CA ASN A 8 -6.17 -0.69 1.72
C ASN A 8 -7.56 -1.04 2.28
N PHE A 9 -8.36 -1.75 1.50
CA PHE A 9 -9.72 -2.14 1.91
C PHE A 9 -9.74 -3.30 2.90
N LYS A 10 -8.60 -3.94 3.14
CA LYS A 10 -8.54 -5.13 3.98
C LYS A 10 -9.62 -6.15 3.58
N SER A 11 -10.27 -6.81 4.55
CA SER A 11 -11.36 -7.77 4.31
C SER A 11 -12.74 -7.10 4.38
N HIS A 12 -12.88 -5.94 3.72
CA HIS A 12 -14.13 -5.19 3.62
C HIS A 12 -14.58 -5.09 2.16
N LYS A 13 -15.81 -4.61 1.97
CA LYS A 13 -16.52 -4.38 0.70
C LYS A 13 -16.86 -5.66 -0.06
N LEU A 14 -18.00 -5.60 -0.73
CA LEU A 14 -18.42 -6.52 -1.77
C LEU A 14 -18.05 -5.94 -3.15
N GLU A 15 -18.07 -6.75 -4.19
CA GLU A 15 -17.65 -6.36 -5.54
C GLU A 15 -18.39 -5.12 -6.07
N ALA A 16 -19.71 -5.07 -5.91
CA ALA A 16 -20.52 -3.91 -6.33
C ALA A 16 -20.15 -2.62 -5.58
N GLU A 17 -19.76 -2.73 -4.31
CA GLU A 17 -19.30 -1.60 -3.51
C GLU A 17 -17.93 -1.09 -3.98
N VAL A 18 -17.06 -2.00 -4.43
CA VAL A 18 -15.75 -1.61 -4.98
C VAL A 18 -15.93 -0.81 -6.28
N THR A 19 -16.75 -1.26 -7.20
CA THR A 19 -16.99 -0.55 -8.47
C THR A 19 -17.66 0.80 -8.26
N THR A 20 -18.63 0.88 -7.36
CA THR A 20 -19.27 2.15 -6.94
C THR A 20 -18.24 3.11 -6.36
N TRP A 21 -17.36 2.61 -5.50
CA TRP A 21 -16.30 3.40 -4.87
C TRP A 21 -15.29 3.92 -5.90
N LEU A 22 -14.85 3.08 -6.86
CA LEU A 22 -13.94 3.49 -7.94
C LEU A 22 -14.52 4.65 -8.76
N SER A 23 -15.81 4.58 -9.09
CA SER A 23 -16.51 5.65 -9.78
C SER A 23 -16.58 6.94 -8.96
N ALA A 24 -16.80 6.83 -7.65
CA ALA A 24 -16.98 7.98 -6.76
C ALA A 24 -15.68 8.78 -6.53
N VAL A 25 -14.49 8.13 -6.54
CA VAL A 25 -13.21 8.81 -6.33
C VAL A 25 -12.62 9.41 -7.62
N ALA A 26 -13.08 8.97 -8.79
CA ALA A 26 -12.54 9.38 -10.10
C ALA A 26 -12.47 10.91 -10.31
N PRO A 27 -13.49 11.71 -9.95
CA PRO A 27 -13.46 13.16 -10.15
C PRO A 27 -12.34 13.86 -9.35
N ALA A 28 -12.04 13.38 -8.13
CA ALA A 28 -10.99 13.97 -7.31
C ALA A 28 -9.60 13.71 -7.91
N LEU A 29 -9.39 12.52 -8.51
CA LEU A 29 -8.13 12.18 -9.16
C LEU A 29 -7.87 13.01 -10.41
N ALA A 30 -8.90 13.30 -11.20
CA ALA A 30 -8.78 14.15 -12.38
C ALA A 30 -8.27 15.56 -12.06
N GLN A 31 -8.49 16.03 -10.82
CA GLN A 31 -8.02 17.32 -10.31
C GLN A 31 -6.67 17.25 -9.59
N SER A 32 -6.04 16.05 -9.53
CA SER A 32 -4.88 15.78 -8.71
C SER A 32 -3.71 15.17 -9.52
N PRO A 33 -3.17 15.85 -10.54
CA PRO A 33 -2.21 15.26 -11.49
C PRO A 33 -0.85 14.89 -10.88
N ARG A 34 -0.54 15.39 -9.70
CA ARG A 34 0.70 15.07 -8.96
C ARG A 34 0.52 13.97 -7.92
N LEU A 35 -0.66 13.35 -7.87
CA LEU A 35 -0.99 12.27 -6.96
C LEU A 35 -1.22 10.98 -7.76
N LYS A 36 -0.77 9.86 -7.21
CA LYS A 36 -1.05 8.52 -7.72
C LYS A 36 -1.87 7.76 -6.68
N LEU A 37 -3.05 7.28 -7.08
CA LEU A 37 -3.89 6.44 -6.22
C LEU A 37 -3.61 4.98 -6.51
N LEU A 38 -3.27 4.25 -5.45
CA LEU A 38 -3.05 2.82 -5.40
C LEU A 38 -4.22 2.21 -4.62
N VAL A 39 -4.92 1.21 -5.18
CA VAL A 39 -6.11 0.62 -4.52
C VAL A 39 -5.93 -0.87 -4.33
N ALA A 40 -6.03 -1.32 -3.08
CA ALA A 40 -5.88 -2.71 -2.66
C ALA A 40 -7.25 -3.31 -2.24
N PRO A 41 -8.08 -3.75 -3.20
CA PRO A 41 -9.32 -4.48 -2.90
C PRO A 41 -8.98 -5.91 -2.45
N SER A 42 -9.99 -6.65 -1.96
CA SER A 42 -9.85 -8.10 -1.77
C SER A 42 -9.44 -8.78 -3.08
N LEU A 43 -8.67 -9.86 -2.98
CA LEU A 43 -8.25 -10.67 -4.13
C LEU A 43 -9.42 -11.03 -5.07
N LEU A 44 -10.57 -11.39 -4.49
CA LEU A 44 -11.78 -11.76 -5.24
C LEU A 44 -12.32 -10.62 -6.12
N HIS A 45 -11.98 -9.38 -5.81
CA HIS A 45 -12.48 -8.19 -6.53
C HIS A 45 -11.47 -7.62 -7.53
N LEU A 46 -10.25 -8.17 -7.61
CA LEU A 46 -9.24 -7.74 -8.59
C LEU A 46 -9.71 -7.91 -10.03
N PRO A 47 -10.28 -9.07 -10.45
CA PRO A 47 -10.77 -9.26 -11.81
C PRO A 47 -11.84 -8.23 -12.22
N ALA A 48 -12.83 -8.01 -11.37
CA ALA A 48 -13.89 -7.03 -11.62
C ALA A 48 -13.36 -5.60 -11.64
N SER A 49 -12.44 -5.25 -10.73
CA SER A 49 -11.77 -3.94 -10.70
C SER A 49 -10.96 -3.70 -11.96
N HIS A 50 -10.20 -4.69 -12.43
CA HIS A 50 -9.43 -4.62 -13.66
C HIS A 50 -10.35 -4.38 -14.88
N THR A 51 -11.43 -5.16 -14.99
CA THR A 51 -12.42 -5.01 -16.06
C THR A 51 -13.05 -3.61 -16.03
N TYR A 52 -13.41 -3.12 -14.84
CA TYR A 52 -13.98 -1.79 -14.68
C TYR A 52 -13.00 -0.69 -15.13
N LEU A 53 -11.76 -0.72 -14.66
CA LEU A 53 -10.74 0.27 -15.00
C LEU A 53 -10.34 0.24 -16.49
N SER A 54 -10.41 -0.93 -17.14
CA SER A 54 -10.13 -1.04 -18.59
C SER A 54 -11.17 -0.35 -19.46
N THR A 55 -12.41 -0.26 -18.98
CA THR A 55 -13.54 0.41 -19.68
C THR A 55 -13.78 1.85 -19.20
N HIS A 56 -13.26 2.21 -18.03
CA HIS A 56 -13.35 3.54 -17.44
C HIS A 56 -11.93 4.00 -17.09
N PRO A 57 -11.22 4.72 -17.96
CA PRO A 57 -9.82 5.10 -17.77
C PRO A 57 -9.64 6.10 -16.64
N ILE A 58 -9.61 5.61 -15.42
CA ILE A 58 -9.32 6.34 -14.18
C ILE A 58 -7.85 6.07 -13.83
N PRO A 59 -7.04 7.06 -13.42
CA PRO A 59 -5.62 6.87 -13.09
C PRO A 59 -5.44 6.19 -11.74
N ILE A 60 -5.86 4.94 -11.63
CA ILE A 60 -5.75 4.07 -10.46
C ILE A 60 -4.89 2.88 -10.81
N ASP A 61 -3.91 2.56 -9.96
CA ASP A 61 -3.19 1.29 -10.02
C ASP A 61 -3.76 0.28 -9.04
N LEU A 62 -3.93 -0.96 -9.51
CA LEU A 62 -4.38 -2.05 -8.67
C LEU A 62 -3.22 -2.62 -7.84
N VAL A 63 -3.51 -2.85 -6.57
CA VAL A 63 -2.60 -3.43 -5.57
C VAL A 63 -3.19 -4.75 -5.07
N ALA A 64 -2.41 -5.81 -5.04
CA ALA A 64 -2.78 -7.01 -4.29
C ALA A 64 -2.52 -6.80 -2.80
N GLN A 65 -3.37 -7.37 -1.94
CA GLN A 65 -3.17 -7.31 -0.48
C GLN A 65 -2.12 -8.29 0.03
N ASP A 66 -1.73 -9.26 -0.80
CA ASP A 66 -0.70 -10.26 -0.54
C ASP A 66 -0.35 -11.04 -1.81
N VAL A 67 0.71 -11.86 -1.74
CA VAL A 67 1.16 -12.78 -2.77
C VAL A 67 1.78 -14.03 -2.13
N SER A 68 1.84 -15.14 -2.87
CA SER A 68 2.58 -16.34 -2.46
C SER A 68 4.09 -16.08 -2.38
N PRO A 69 4.80 -16.62 -1.36
CA PRO A 69 6.26 -16.60 -1.33
C PRO A 69 6.89 -17.65 -2.27
N PHE A 70 6.08 -18.37 -3.05
CA PHE A 70 6.50 -19.46 -3.93
C PHE A 70 6.15 -19.16 -5.39
N PRO A 71 6.96 -19.63 -6.35
CA PRO A 71 6.66 -19.55 -7.78
C PRO A 71 5.44 -20.40 -8.14
N PRO A 72 4.96 -20.35 -9.40
CA PRO A 72 3.95 -21.27 -9.89
C PRO A 72 4.33 -22.73 -9.63
N GLY A 73 3.42 -23.51 -9.03
CA GLY A 73 3.72 -24.91 -8.64
C GLY A 73 2.66 -25.57 -7.78
N ALA A 74 3.02 -26.62 -7.08
CA ALA A 74 2.15 -27.45 -6.26
C ALA A 74 1.89 -26.84 -4.87
N TYR A 75 1.27 -25.65 -4.85
CA TYR A 75 0.97 -24.88 -3.64
C TYR A 75 -0.52 -24.56 -3.59
N THR A 76 -1.34 -25.56 -3.26
CA THR A 76 -2.81 -25.44 -3.26
C THR A 76 -3.28 -24.23 -2.42
N GLY A 77 -4.05 -23.34 -3.04
CA GLY A 77 -4.58 -22.14 -2.40
C GLY A 77 -3.65 -20.92 -2.43
N ALA A 78 -2.39 -21.08 -2.85
CA ALA A 78 -1.47 -19.95 -3.02
C ALA A 78 -1.80 -19.17 -4.32
N ILE A 79 -1.65 -17.86 -4.26
CA ILE A 79 -1.80 -16.96 -5.42
C ILE A 79 -0.40 -16.42 -5.76
N ASN A 80 0.15 -16.83 -6.89
CA ASN A 80 1.48 -16.40 -7.32
C ASN A 80 1.47 -15.05 -8.06
N ALA A 81 2.64 -14.44 -8.21
CA ALA A 81 2.77 -13.10 -8.79
C ALA A 81 2.33 -13.05 -10.27
N SER A 82 2.51 -14.11 -11.06
CA SER A 82 2.07 -14.11 -12.46
C SER A 82 0.55 -14.09 -12.61
N GLN A 83 -0.19 -14.75 -11.70
CA GLN A 83 -1.66 -14.67 -11.67
C GLN A 83 -2.14 -13.25 -11.31
N LEU A 84 -1.46 -12.57 -10.40
CA LEU A 84 -1.78 -11.17 -10.08
C LEU A 84 -1.52 -10.24 -11.28
N LYS A 85 -0.43 -10.47 -12.01
CA LYS A 85 -0.06 -9.71 -13.19
C LYS A 85 -1.11 -9.78 -14.28
N GLU A 86 -1.78 -10.92 -14.46
CA GLU A 86 -2.85 -11.13 -15.43
C GLU A 86 -4.01 -10.14 -15.23
N TYR A 87 -4.28 -9.75 -13.98
CA TYR A 87 -5.33 -8.79 -13.62
C TYR A 87 -4.82 -7.35 -13.48
N GLY A 88 -3.71 -7.01 -14.14
CA GLY A 88 -3.20 -5.65 -14.18
C GLY A 88 -2.66 -5.12 -12.85
N VAL A 89 -2.38 -6.01 -11.89
CA VAL A 89 -1.78 -5.64 -10.61
C VAL A 89 -0.36 -5.14 -10.86
N THR A 90 -0.06 -3.94 -10.38
CA THR A 90 1.24 -3.29 -10.52
C THR A 90 2.00 -3.15 -9.22
N TYR A 91 1.31 -3.29 -8.08
CA TYR A 91 1.88 -3.29 -6.73
C TYR A 91 1.30 -4.44 -5.91
N SER A 92 1.99 -4.86 -4.86
CA SER A 92 1.44 -5.79 -3.85
C SER A 92 1.92 -5.40 -2.46
N LEU A 93 0.98 -5.31 -1.50
CA LEU A 93 1.31 -5.26 -0.08
C LEU A 93 1.97 -6.59 0.31
N VAL A 94 2.99 -6.52 1.15
CA VAL A 94 3.64 -7.67 1.79
C VAL A 94 4.08 -7.29 3.20
N GLY A 95 4.09 -8.25 4.13
CA GLY A 95 4.53 -8.01 5.50
C GLY A 95 3.60 -7.11 6.32
N HIS A 96 2.34 -6.90 5.90
CA HIS A 96 1.37 -6.12 6.68
C HIS A 96 1.26 -6.67 8.10
N SER A 97 1.13 -5.80 9.10
CA SER A 97 1.11 -6.17 10.52
C SER A 97 0.06 -7.26 10.86
N GLU A 98 -1.12 -7.21 10.22
CA GLU A 98 -2.15 -8.25 10.39
C GLU A 98 -1.67 -9.60 9.84
N ARG A 99 -0.89 -9.63 8.76
CA ARG A 99 -0.34 -10.87 8.22
C ARG A 99 0.75 -11.45 9.11
N ARG A 100 1.63 -10.60 9.62
CA ARG A 100 2.64 -11.01 10.62
C ARG A 100 1.97 -11.57 11.88
N ARG A 101 0.92 -10.91 12.36
CA ARG A 101 0.21 -11.29 13.59
C ARG A 101 -0.66 -12.55 13.43
N TYR A 102 -1.47 -12.61 12.39
CA TYR A 102 -2.51 -13.64 12.28
C TYR A 102 -2.14 -14.80 11.36
N PHE A 103 -1.20 -14.59 10.43
CA PHE A 103 -0.74 -15.58 9.47
C PHE A 103 0.73 -15.96 9.68
N HIS A 104 1.35 -15.47 10.77
CA HIS A 104 2.72 -15.77 11.19
C HIS A 104 3.79 -15.50 10.12
N GLU A 105 3.56 -14.50 9.29
CA GLU A 105 4.44 -14.12 8.19
C GLU A 105 5.78 -13.61 8.73
N THR A 106 6.87 -14.25 8.32
CA THR A 106 8.24 -13.92 8.73
C THR A 106 8.90 -12.90 7.80
N HIS A 107 10.02 -12.31 8.22
CA HIS A 107 10.83 -11.43 7.35
C HIS A 107 11.37 -12.20 6.12
N GLN A 108 11.64 -13.50 6.25
CA GLN A 108 12.08 -14.33 5.14
C GLN A 108 10.94 -14.60 4.14
N ASP A 109 9.71 -14.82 4.63
CA ASP A 109 8.54 -14.95 3.75
C ASP A 109 8.33 -13.67 2.94
N VAL A 110 8.46 -12.50 3.58
CA VAL A 110 8.38 -11.20 2.90
C VAL A 110 9.48 -11.07 1.85
N ALA A 111 10.71 -11.44 2.15
CA ALA A 111 11.81 -11.40 1.18
C ALA A 111 11.56 -12.33 -0.02
N ASN A 112 11.02 -13.53 0.21
CA ASN A 112 10.63 -14.44 -0.86
C ASN A 112 9.51 -13.85 -1.73
N LYS A 113 8.49 -13.22 -1.11
CA LYS A 113 7.41 -12.52 -1.83
C LYS A 113 7.94 -11.36 -2.67
N VAL A 114 8.89 -10.59 -2.13
CA VAL A 114 9.58 -9.51 -2.87
C VAL A 114 10.24 -10.07 -4.12
N ASN A 115 10.95 -11.18 -4.01
CA ASN A 115 11.59 -11.84 -5.16
C ASN A 115 10.58 -12.24 -6.24
N GLU A 116 9.48 -12.90 -5.85
CA GLU A 116 8.42 -13.33 -6.78
C GLU A 116 7.75 -12.13 -7.48
N LEU A 117 7.46 -11.05 -6.75
CA LEU A 117 6.85 -9.84 -7.30
C LEU A 117 7.78 -9.16 -8.30
N LEU A 118 9.04 -8.94 -7.94
CA LEU A 118 10.01 -8.26 -8.79
C LEU A 118 10.28 -9.07 -10.07
N SER A 119 10.28 -10.42 -10.00
CA SER A 119 10.44 -11.29 -11.17
C SER A 119 9.31 -11.10 -12.20
N CYS A 120 8.12 -10.71 -11.74
CA CYS A 120 6.94 -10.43 -12.58
C CYS A 120 6.78 -8.93 -12.91
N GLY A 121 7.70 -8.06 -12.47
CA GLY A 121 7.61 -6.61 -12.66
C GLY A 121 6.47 -5.96 -11.87
N ILE A 122 6.12 -6.52 -10.70
CA ILE A 122 5.18 -5.96 -9.72
C ILE A 122 6.01 -5.31 -8.61
N THR A 123 5.69 -4.09 -8.24
CA THR A 123 6.41 -3.36 -7.18
C THR A 123 5.94 -3.80 -5.80
N PRO A 124 6.82 -4.32 -4.92
CA PRO A 124 6.45 -4.64 -3.55
C PRO A 124 6.22 -3.39 -2.70
N ALA A 125 5.14 -3.37 -1.93
CA ALA A 125 4.86 -2.39 -0.88
C ALA A 125 5.02 -3.08 0.47
N ILE A 126 6.20 -2.91 1.10
CA ILE A 126 6.59 -3.61 2.32
C ILE A 126 6.09 -2.83 3.53
N CYS A 127 5.20 -3.43 4.32
CA CYS A 127 4.75 -2.88 5.58
C CYS A 127 5.73 -3.22 6.71
N LEU A 128 6.09 -2.21 7.49
CA LEU A 128 7.09 -2.30 8.57
C LEU A 128 6.60 -1.59 9.83
N SER A 129 6.76 -2.21 10.98
CA SER A 129 6.88 -1.52 12.25
C SER A 129 8.34 -1.04 12.44
N ARG A 130 8.61 -0.26 13.48
CA ARG A 130 9.98 0.17 13.82
C ARG A 130 10.89 -1.03 14.13
N GLU A 131 10.35 -2.07 14.73
CA GLU A 131 11.08 -3.30 15.08
C GLU A 131 11.42 -4.16 13.86
N ASP A 132 10.62 -4.07 12.80
CA ASP A 132 10.83 -4.83 11.56
C ASP A 132 11.95 -4.24 10.68
N ILE A 133 12.36 -2.98 10.86
CA ILE A 133 13.28 -2.29 9.93
C ILE A 133 14.57 -3.08 9.76
N VAL A 134 15.32 -3.29 10.83
CA VAL A 134 16.63 -3.95 10.74
C VAL A 134 16.54 -5.36 10.19
N PRO A 135 15.69 -6.26 10.73
CA PRO A 135 15.61 -7.63 10.23
C PRO A 135 15.04 -7.73 8.81
N GLN A 136 14.11 -6.85 8.42
CA GLN A 136 13.57 -6.90 7.06
C GLN A 136 14.59 -6.42 6.03
N PHE A 137 15.32 -5.34 6.29
CA PHE A 137 16.39 -4.89 5.38
C PHE A 137 17.53 -5.89 5.31
N ALA A 138 17.86 -6.59 6.39
CA ALA A 138 18.86 -7.66 6.40
C ALA A 138 18.45 -8.88 5.55
N ALA A 139 17.13 -9.11 5.36
CA ALA A 139 16.61 -10.20 4.54
C ALA A 139 16.54 -9.86 3.04
N LEU A 140 16.79 -8.61 2.64
CA LEU A 140 16.71 -8.12 1.27
C LEU A 140 18.11 -7.78 0.73
N SER A 141 18.36 -8.03 -0.56
CA SER A 141 19.54 -7.49 -1.23
C SER A 141 19.42 -5.98 -1.47
N ASP A 142 20.54 -5.28 -1.63
CA ASP A 142 20.57 -3.82 -1.91
C ASP A 142 19.76 -3.45 -3.15
N ASP A 143 19.79 -4.30 -4.18
CA ASP A 143 19.00 -4.11 -5.40
C ASP A 143 17.50 -4.22 -5.13
N GLN A 144 17.06 -5.19 -4.32
CA GLN A 144 15.68 -5.35 -3.92
C GLN A 144 15.20 -4.18 -3.04
N GLN A 145 16.04 -3.71 -2.10
CA GLN A 145 15.71 -2.61 -1.20
C GLN A 145 15.32 -1.33 -1.96
N ASN A 146 15.96 -1.06 -3.10
CA ASN A 146 15.67 0.15 -3.89
C ASN A 146 14.56 0.00 -4.92
N LYS A 147 14.03 -1.23 -5.12
CA LYS A 147 12.92 -1.54 -6.05
C LYS A 147 11.55 -1.68 -5.37
N CYS A 148 11.50 -1.45 -4.07
CA CYS A 148 10.27 -1.51 -3.26
C CYS A 148 9.72 -0.11 -2.95
N ILE A 149 8.54 -0.06 -2.35
CA ILE A 149 8.08 1.06 -1.53
C ILE A 149 7.90 0.55 -0.10
N TYR A 150 8.02 1.42 0.89
CA TYR A 150 7.93 1.06 2.30
C TYR A 150 6.77 1.77 2.96
N CYS A 151 5.97 1.04 3.75
CA CYS A 151 4.84 1.57 4.49
C CYS A 151 5.15 1.44 5.99
N PHE A 152 5.46 2.55 6.65
CA PHE A 152 5.67 2.55 8.09
C PHE A 152 4.34 2.50 8.82
N GLU A 153 4.08 1.42 9.53
CA GLU A 153 2.86 1.15 10.29
C GLU A 153 3.17 0.98 11.79
N PRO A 154 3.04 2.03 12.63
CA PRO A 154 3.18 1.88 14.07
C PRO A 154 2.10 0.94 14.62
N PRO A 155 2.45 -0.15 15.34
CA PRO A 155 1.46 -1.13 15.81
C PRO A 155 0.37 -0.54 16.72
N ALA A 156 0.70 0.50 17.49
CA ALA A 156 -0.24 1.18 18.38
C ALA A 156 -1.31 1.99 17.65
N ASP A 157 -1.07 2.37 16.38
CA ASP A 157 -1.96 3.25 15.60
C ASP A 157 -2.88 2.45 14.67
N ILE A 158 -2.64 1.16 14.50
CA ILE A 158 -3.42 0.31 13.59
C ILE A 158 -4.82 0.09 14.15
N GLY A 159 -5.83 0.59 13.42
CA GLY A 159 -7.23 0.56 13.86
C GLY A 159 -7.58 1.58 14.95
N GLY A 160 -6.64 2.47 15.30
CA GLY A 160 -6.85 3.59 16.20
C GLY A 160 -7.45 4.83 15.49
N THR A 161 -7.56 5.92 16.23
CA THR A 161 -8.03 7.24 15.74
C THR A 161 -6.94 8.29 15.78
N THR A 162 -5.79 7.99 16.37
CA THR A 162 -4.66 8.91 16.57
C THR A 162 -3.44 8.43 15.80
N THR A 163 -2.64 9.36 15.30
CA THR A 163 -1.32 9.07 14.71
C THR A 163 -0.25 8.99 15.79
N ALA A 164 0.85 8.32 15.49
CA ALA A 164 2.08 8.46 16.27
C ALA A 164 2.50 9.94 16.32
N PRO A 165 3.26 10.37 17.35
CA PRO A 165 3.87 11.71 17.39
C PRO A 165 4.68 11.97 16.11
N LEU A 166 4.59 13.20 15.57
CA LEU A 166 5.21 13.55 14.29
C LEU A 166 6.73 13.40 14.29
N ASP A 167 7.38 13.64 15.42
CA ASP A 167 8.80 13.42 15.61
C ASP A 167 9.17 11.93 15.52
N VAL A 168 8.37 11.03 16.11
CA VAL A 168 8.56 9.59 16.02
C VAL A 168 8.42 9.12 14.57
N ILE A 169 7.43 9.65 13.83
CA ILE A 169 7.27 9.32 12.41
C ILE A 169 8.48 9.80 11.62
N LYS A 170 8.90 11.05 11.81
CA LYS A 170 10.06 11.66 11.15
C LYS A 170 11.33 10.84 11.37
N ASP A 171 11.62 10.48 12.62
CA ASP A 171 12.81 9.72 12.98
C ASP A 171 12.80 8.31 12.39
N THR A 172 11.62 7.66 12.35
CA THR A 172 11.49 6.32 11.75
C THR A 172 11.63 6.37 10.23
N VAL A 173 11.06 7.37 9.56
CA VAL A 173 11.27 7.60 8.13
C VAL A 173 12.75 7.81 7.83
N ALA A 174 13.44 8.62 8.61
CA ALA A 174 14.89 8.83 8.48
C ALA A 174 15.68 7.53 8.68
N GLN A 175 15.28 6.69 9.65
CA GLN A 175 15.88 5.37 9.85
C GLN A 175 15.71 4.46 8.63
N ILE A 176 14.52 4.40 8.02
CA ILE A 176 14.28 3.64 6.79
C ILE A 176 15.15 4.18 5.64
N LYS A 177 15.22 5.50 5.50
CA LYS A 177 16.02 6.17 4.44
C LYS A 177 17.53 5.96 4.58
N ASN A 178 18.04 5.47 5.73
CA ASN A 178 19.44 5.04 5.84
C ASN A 178 19.76 3.77 5.04
N TYR A 179 18.74 2.97 4.70
CA TYR A 179 18.89 1.72 3.96
C TYR A 179 18.53 1.87 2.48
N THR A 180 17.67 2.84 2.12
CA THR A 180 17.10 2.90 0.77
C THR A 180 16.77 4.33 0.36
N THR A 181 16.81 4.58 -0.96
CA THR A 181 16.28 5.80 -1.59
C THR A 181 14.81 5.66 -2.03
N ALA A 182 14.22 4.46 -1.88
CA ALA A 182 12.86 4.14 -2.28
C ALA A 182 11.80 4.98 -1.53
N PRO A 183 10.59 5.14 -2.07
CA PRO A 183 9.52 5.88 -1.42
C PRO A 183 9.12 5.30 -0.07
N VAL A 184 8.85 6.17 0.92
CA VAL A 184 8.35 5.80 2.24
C VAL A 184 6.99 6.44 2.49
N LEU A 185 5.98 5.62 2.75
CA LEU A 185 4.62 6.00 3.09
C LEU A 185 4.40 5.87 4.60
N TYR A 186 3.54 6.71 5.14
CA TYR A 186 3.05 6.54 6.51
C TYR A 186 1.68 5.83 6.49
N GLY A 187 1.52 4.78 7.31
CA GLY A 187 0.34 3.90 7.33
C GLY A 187 -0.35 3.76 8.70
N GLY A 188 -0.19 4.73 9.61
CA GLY A 188 -0.86 4.71 10.92
C GLY A 188 -2.03 5.70 11.00
N SER A 189 -3.27 5.20 11.09
CA SER A 189 -4.51 5.98 11.36
C SER A 189 -4.65 7.30 10.58
N VAL A 190 -4.41 7.26 9.26
CA VAL A 190 -4.56 8.45 8.41
C VAL A 190 -6.04 8.77 8.20
N THR A 191 -6.44 10.03 8.47
CA THR A 191 -7.81 10.55 8.34
C THR A 191 -7.81 11.90 7.62
N PRO A 192 -8.98 12.40 7.15
CA PRO A 192 -9.08 13.76 6.60
C PRO A 192 -8.60 14.85 7.55
N GLU A 193 -8.78 14.66 8.86
CA GLU A 193 -8.46 15.65 9.89
C GLU A 193 -6.96 15.76 10.17
N ASN A 194 -6.23 14.64 10.03
CA ASN A 194 -4.80 14.59 10.40
C ASN A 194 -3.83 14.61 9.22
N VAL A 195 -4.30 14.32 7.99
CA VAL A 195 -3.41 14.21 6.83
C VAL A 195 -2.61 15.48 6.55
N ALA A 196 -3.18 16.66 6.78
CA ALA A 196 -2.48 17.93 6.59
C ALA A 196 -1.21 18.05 7.45
N SER A 197 -1.24 17.59 8.69
CA SER A 197 -0.06 17.58 9.57
C SER A 197 0.99 16.57 9.10
N LEU A 198 0.57 15.42 8.57
CA LEU A 198 1.48 14.41 8.03
C LEU A 198 2.24 14.91 6.79
N LEU A 199 1.64 15.79 5.98
CA LEU A 199 2.29 16.37 4.80
C LEU A 199 3.47 17.30 5.12
N THR A 200 3.63 17.70 6.38
CA THR A 200 4.82 18.44 6.86
C THR A 200 6.04 17.55 7.02
N LEU A 201 5.87 16.23 7.01
CA LEU A 201 6.91 15.23 7.20
C LEU A 201 7.58 14.85 5.86
N PRO A 202 8.80 14.30 5.90
CA PRO A 202 9.53 13.86 4.71
C PRO A 202 9.04 12.49 4.20
N ILE A 203 7.72 12.30 4.12
CA ILE A 203 7.08 11.10 3.56
C ILE A 203 6.76 11.29 2.07
N ASP A 204 6.78 10.20 1.32
CA ASP A 204 6.48 10.18 -0.11
C ASP A 204 5.01 9.80 -0.39
N GLY A 205 4.25 9.49 0.66
CA GLY A 205 2.85 9.11 0.54
C GLY A 205 2.23 8.67 1.86
N VAL A 206 0.98 8.23 1.77
CA VAL A 206 0.22 7.67 2.90
C VAL A 206 -0.47 6.35 2.50
N LEU A 207 -0.54 5.41 3.46
CA LEU A 207 -1.40 4.23 3.38
C LEU A 207 -2.63 4.48 4.25
N VAL A 208 -3.81 4.41 3.64
CA VAL A 208 -5.09 4.71 4.27
C VAL A 208 -5.92 3.43 4.33
N ALA A 209 -6.25 2.95 5.53
CA ALA A 209 -7.09 1.77 5.70
C ALA A 209 -8.55 2.16 5.96
N THR A 210 -8.96 2.30 7.23
CA THR A 210 -10.38 2.52 7.60
C THR A 210 -11.01 3.72 6.89
N ALA A 211 -10.32 4.86 6.85
CA ALA A 211 -10.84 6.07 6.18
C ALA A 211 -10.96 5.91 4.65
N SER A 212 -10.27 4.95 4.05
CA SER A 212 -10.40 4.67 2.60
C SER A 212 -11.66 3.90 2.24
N LEU A 213 -12.33 3.30 3.21
CA LEU A 213 -13.57 2.54 2.95
C LEU A 213 -14.73 3.45 2.52
N ASP A 214 -14.75 4.67 3.00
CA ASP A 214 -15.66 5.71 2.53
C ASP A 214 -15.03 6.56 1.44
N ALA A 215 -15.68 6.65 0.28
CA ALA A 215 -15.14 7.37 -0.87
C ALA A 215 -15.04 8.88 -0.61
N SER A 216 -15.93 9.46 0.18
CA SER A 216 -15.91 10.89 0.52
C SER A 216 -14.76 11.23 1.44
N SER A 217 -14.49 10.41 2.44
CA SER A 217 -13.31 10.52 3.31
C SER A 217 -12.01 10.45 2.51
N LEU A 218 -11.88 9.46 1.61
CA LEU A 218 -10.67 9.37 0.79
C LEU A 218 -10.54 10.55 -0.18
N THR A 219 -11.64 11.01 -0.76
CA THR A 219 -11.65 12.21 -1.63
C THR A 219 -11.15 13.44 -0.88
N ALA A 220 -11.54 13.63 0.37
CA ALA A 220 -11.03 14.71 1.21
C ALA A 220 -9.52 14.60 1.46
N ILE A 221 -9.01 13.38 1.74
CA ILE A 221 -7.57 13.12 1.86
C ILE A 221 -6.84 13.45 0.55
N ILE A 222 -7.33 12.96 -0.59
CA ILE A 222 -6.76 13.22 -1.93
C ILE A 222 -6.69 14.74 -2.18
N SER A 223 -7.78 15.46 -1.93
CA SER A 223 -7.84 16.92 -2.11
C SER A 223 -6.78 17.63 -1.28
N THR A 224 -6.66 17.29 0.01
CA THR A 224 -5.65 17.88 0.90
C THR A 224 -4.22 17.58 0.41
N CYS A 225 -3.94 16.34 0.01
CA CYS A 225 -2.62 15.94 -0.52
C CYS A 225 -2.28 16.68 -1.81
N SER A 226 -3.24 16.97 -2.67
CA SER A 226 -3.03 17.63 -3.97
C SER A 226 -2.67 19.11 -3.84
N HIS A 227 -3.17 19.80 -2.81
CA HIS A 227 -2.95 21.23 -2.59
C HIS A 227 -1.64 21.52 -1.84
N ALA A 228 -1.10 20.56 -1.12
CA ALA A 228 0.08 20.76 -0.26
C ALA A 228 1.42 20.57 -0.99
N ARG A 229 1.42 20.16 -2.26
CA ARG A 229 2.59 19.89 -3.11
C ARG A 229 2.29 20.27 -4.57
#